data_8face023d7a455aa64616463e2d6be28
#
_entry.id   8face023d7a455aa64616463e2d6be28
#
_cell.length_a   1.000
_cell.length_b   1.000
_cell.length_c   1.000
_cell.angle_alpha   90.00
_cell.angle_beta   90.00
_cell.angle_gamma   90.00
#
_symmetry.space_group_name_H-M   'P 1'
#
loop_
_entity.id
_entity.type
_entity.pdbx_description
1 polymer ?
#
loop_
_entity_poly.entity_id
_entity_poly.type
_entity_poly.pdbx_seq_one_letter_code
_entity_poly.pdbx_strand_id
1 'polypeptide(L)'
;MRPATAATTLPGEPSRAGRLLAVNFAACLLLLVQYLLGMVANLYVVIPGRHPGAGARDYFTGAASGLAWVITQGPAWAAAHAAFGLALVLAAFASIALTRRQGGRMAMTLSVLGALAILGAGFNGASFLNYGHDFSSMIMAGLWALALACYVTGMFLAARRP
;
A
#
# COMPACT_ATOMS: atom_id res chain seq x y z
N MET A 1 35.18 14.55 34.76
CA MET A 1 34.82 14.70 33.35
C MET A 1 34.95 13.33 32.71
N ARG A 2 33.81 12.70 32.26
CA ARG A 2 33.84 11.46 31.48
C ARG A 2 33.93 11.87 30.01
N PRO A 3 34.85 11.30 29.22
CA PRO A 3 34.88 11.55 27.79
C PRO A 3 33.59 10.98 27.17
N ALA A 4 32.89 11.79 26.35
CA ALA A 4 31.77 11.35 25.53
C ALA A 4 32.30 10.35 24.54
N THR A 5 31.90 9.08 24.66
CA THR A 5 32.17 8.01 23.69
C THR A 5 31.45 8.40 22.40
N ALA A 6 32.20 8.88 21.41
CA ALA A 6 31.70 9.07 20.06
C ALA A 6 31.26 7.71 19.54
N ALA A 7 29.99 7.54 19.28
CA ALA A 7 29.46 6.33 18.63
C ALA A 7 30.07 6.26 17.23
N THR A 8 31.04 5.36 17.06
CA THR A 8 31.68 5.05 15.78
C THR A 8 30.62 4.37 14.90
N THR A 9 30.00 5.13 14.00
CA THR A 9 29.17 4.56 12.93
C THR A 9 30.09 3.79 12.00
N LEU A 10 29.83 2.50 11.85
CA LEU A 10 30.58 1.65 10.90
C LEU A 10 30.46 2.26 9.49
N PRO A 11 31.55 2.33 8.70
CA PRO A 11 31.52 2.79 7.32
C PRO A 11 30.59 1.90 6.50
N GLY A 12 29.48 2.45 5.97
CA GLY A 12 28.55 1.74 5.06
C GLY A 12 27.10 1.65 5.53
N GLU A 13 26.74 1.96 6.78
CA GLU A 13 25.33 1.97 7.17
C GLU A 13 24.64 3.27 6.68
N PRO A 14 23.50 3.13 5.92
CA PRO A 14 22.76 4.31 5.47
C PRO A 14 22.24 5.10 6.68
N SER A 15 22.33 6.43 6.60
CA SER A 15 21.80 7.32 7.63
C SER A 15 20.30 7.07 7.87
N ARG A 16 19.79 7.49 9.04
CA ARG A 16 18.34 7.40 9.34
C ARG A 16 17.50 8.09 8.27
N ALA A 17 17.93 9.25 7.79
CA ALA A 17 17.28 9.99 6.72
C ALA A 17 17.33 9.20 5.38
N GLY A 18 18.47 8.59 5.07
CA GLY A 18 18.62 7.75 3.87
C GLY A 18 17.71 6.53 3.87
N ARG A 19 17.54 5.86 5.03
CA ARG A 19 16.60 4.73 5.15
C ARG A 19 15.15 5.16 4.97
N LEU A 20 14.73 6.28 5.55
CA LEU A 20 13.38 6.81 5.37
C LEU A 20 13.12 7.23 3.92
N LEU A 21 14.11 7.86 3.28
CA LEU A 21 14.04 8.22 1.87
C LEU A 21 13.84 6.97 0.99
N ALA A 22 14.66 5.94 1.19
CA ALA A 22 14.60 4.69 0.44
C ALA A 22 13.26 3.97 0.61
N VAL A 23 12.73 3.90 1.86
CA VAL A 23 11.43 3.27 2.14
C VAL A 23 10.28 4.00 1.48
N ASN A 24 10.23 5.34 1.58
CA ASN A 24 9.18 6.12 0.92
C ASN A 24 9.29 6.03 -0.60
N PHE A 25 10.50 6.05 -1.16
CA PHE A 25 10.72 5.88 -2.60
C PHE A 25 10.23 4.49 -3.07
N ALA A 26 10.61 3.43 -2.37
CA ALA A 26 10.13 2.09 -2.66
C ALA A 26 8.60 1.99 -2.60
N ALA A 27 7.96 2.61 -1.60
CA ALA A 27 6.50 2.67 -1.49
C ALA A 27 5.87 3.39 -2.69
N CYS A 28 6.46 4.50 -3.18
CA CYS A 28 5.99 5.19 -4.37
C CYS A 28 6.08 4.30 -5.62
N LEU A 29 7.20 3.57 -5.81
CA LEU A 29 7.34 2.65 -6.94
C LEU A 29 6.34 1.50 -6.86
N LEU A 30 6.14 0.91 -5.69
CA LEU A 30 5.14 -0.15 -5.49
C LEU A 30 3.72 0.35 -5.78
N LEU A 31 3.38 1.57 -5.35
CA LEU A 31 2.09 2.21 -5.66
C LEU A 31 1.91 2.41 -7.17
N LEU A 32 2.95 2.83 -7.90
CA LEU A 32 2.89 2.98 -9.35
C LEU A 32 2.67 1.64 -10.05
N VAL A 33 3.37 0.59 -9.65
CA VAL A 33 3.14 -0.77 -10.18
C VAL A 33 1.72 -1.23 -9.89
N GLN A 34 1.22 -1.04 -8.67
CA GLN A 34 -0.15 -1.37 -8.28
C GLN A 34 -1.19 -0.64 -9.14
N TYR A 35 -0.94 0.64 -9.43
CA TYR A 35 -1.80 1.43 -10.31
C TYR A 35 -1.84 0.85 -11.73
N LEU A 36 -0.69 0.53 -12.31
CA LEU A 36 -0.62 -0.05 -13.65
C LEU A 36 -1.33 -1.40 -13.71
N LEU A 37 -1.12 -2.28 -12.73
CA LEU A 37 -1.84 -3.55 -12.63
C LEU A 37 -3.36 -3.33 -12.50
N GLY A 38 -3.77 -2.34 -11.72
CA GLY A 38 -5.18 -1.97 -11.57
C GLY A 38 -5.78 -1.45 -12.87
N MET A 39 -5.06 -0.63 -13.63
CA MET A 39 -5.50 -0.14 -14.94
C MET A 39 -5.64 -1.28 -15.94
N VAL A 40 -4.68 -2.19 -16.00
CA VAL A 40 -4.77 -3.39 -16.86
C VAL A 40 -5.97 -4.25 -16.47
N ALA A 41 -6.16 -4.51 -15.17
CA ALA A 41 -7.30 -5.26 -14.68
C ALA A 41 -8.63 -4.57 -15.04
N ASN A 42 -8.72 -3.26 -14.83
CA ASN A 42 -9.94 -2.48 -15.10
C ASN A 42 -10.31 -2.44 -16.59
N LEU A 43 -9.33 -2.43 -17.49
CA LEU A 43 -9.57 -2.32 -18.93
C LEU A 43 -9.78 -3.67 -19.63
N TYR A 44 -9.12 -4.72 -19.16
CA TYR A 44 -9.04 -6.00 -19.90
C TYR A 44 -9.63 -7.19 -19.15
N VAL A 45 -10.06 -7.02 -17.90
CA VAL A 45 -10.61 -8.12 -17.12
C VAL A 45 -12.10 -7.95 -16.94
N VAL A 46 -12.86 -8.99 -17.32
CA VAL A 46 -14.26 -9.13 -16.98
C VAL A 46 -14.37 -10.08 -15.80
N ILE A 47 -14.88 -9.57 -14.67
CA ILE A 47 -15.16 -10.39 -13.49
C ILE A 47 -16.50 -11.11 -13.74
N PRO A 48 -16.56 -12.46 -13.66
CA PRO A 48 -17.82 -13.17 -13.80
C PRO A 48 -18.82 -12.74 -12.72
N GLY A 49 -20.07 -12.55 -13.07
CA GLY A 49 -21.11 -12.17 -12.11
C GLY A 49 -21.44 -13.26 -11.06
N ARG A 50 -20.93 -14.47 -11.25
CA ARG A 50 -21.04 -15.59 -10.30
C ARG A 50 -19.66 -16.11 -9.98
N HIS A 51 -19.22 -15.85 -8.76
CA HIS A 51 -17.96 -16.36 -8.20
C HIS A 51 -18.09 -16.42 -6.66
N PRO A 52 -17.23 -17.14 -5.95
CA PRO A 52 -17.21 -17.13 -4.49
C PRO A 52 -17.11 -15.71 -3.94
N GLY A 53 -18.05 -15.35 -3.06
CA GLY A 53 -18.13 -14.01 -2.48
C GLY A 53 -19.06 -13.02 -3.21
N ALA A 54 -19.46 -13.29 -4.47
CA ALA A 54 -20.36 -12.39 -5.20
C ALA A 54 -21.73 -12.28 -4.53
N GLY A 55 -22.17 -11.04 -4.21
CA GLY A 55 -23.46 -10.77 -3.59
C GLY A 55 -23.62 -11.32 -2.16
N ALA A 56 -22.53 -11.62 -1.46
CA ALA A 56 -22.59 -12.11 -0.08
C ALA A 56 -23.24 -11.08 0.85
N ARG A 57 -24.12 -11.55 1.76
CA ARG A 57 -24.80 -10.69 2.75
C ARG A 57 -23.82 -10.13 3.78
N ASP A 58 -22.88 -10.95 4.21
CA ASP A 58 -21.80 -10.53 5.11
C ASP A 58 -20.60 -10.05 4.29
N TYR A 59 -20.21 -8.79 4.50
CA TYR A 59 -19.15 -8.15 3.77
C TYR A 59 -17.79 -8.88 3.90
N PHE A 60 -17.41 -9.22 5.14
CA PHE A 60 -16.07 -9.79 5.39
C PHE A 60 -15.96 -11.22 4.85
N THR A 61 -17.02 -12.01 4.98
CA THR A 61 -17.07 -13.34 4.37
C THR A 61 -17.02 -13.26 2.84
N GLY A 62 -17.77 -12.33 2.25
CA GLY A 62 -17.75 -12.07 0.82
C GLY A 62 -16.38 -11.61 0.32
N ALA A 63 -15.78 -10.64 1.01
CA ALA A 63 -14.47 -10.11 0.69
C ALA A 63 -13.37 -11.18 0.78
N ALA A 64 -13.35 -11.98 1.85
CA ALA A 64 -12.38 -13.06 2.02
C ALA A 64 -12.52 -14.15 0.95
N SER A 65 -13.75 -14.58 0.67
CA SER A 65 -14.03 -15.59 -0.36
C SER A 65 -13.72 -15.10 -1.77
N GLY A 66 -14.10 -13.84 -2.09
CA GLY A 66 -13.81 -13.20 -3.37
C GLY A 66 -12.31 -13.01 -3.59
N LEU A 67 -11.59 -12.56 -2.56
CA LEU A 67 -10.14 -12.38 -2.62
C LEU A 67 -9.41 -13.71 -2.80
N ALA A 68 -9.79 -14.75 -2.05
CA ALA A 68 -9.22 -16.08 -2.21
C ALA A 68 -9.48 -16.62 -3.63
N TRP A 69 -10.71 -16.48 -4.13
CA TRP A 69 -11.07 -16.90 -5.48
C TRP A 69 -10.28 -16.14 -6.54
N VAL A 70 -10.22 -14.80 -6.49
CA VAL A 70 -9.53 -14.01 -7.52
C VAL A 70 -8.06 -14.36 -7.62
N ILE A 71 -7.39 -14.62 -6.48
CA ILE A 71 -5.96 -14.98 -6.45
C ILE A 71 -5.72 -16.39 -6.99
N THR A 72 -6.60 -17.36 -6.69
CA THR A 72 -6.35 -18.78 -6.99
C THR A 72 -6.98 -19.24 -8.29
N GLN A 73 -8.07 -18.63 -8.74
CA GLN A 73 -8.90 -19.08 -9.86
C GLN A 73 -9.36 -17.94 -10.77
N GLY A 74 -9.13 -16.69 -10.39
CA GLY A 74 -9.56 -15.52 -11.14
C GLY A 74 -8.71 -15.26 -12.38
N PRO A 75 -9.11 -14.29 -13.21
CA PRO A 75 -8.32 -13.84 -14.35
C PRO A 75 -6.92 -13.37 -13.90
N ALA A 76 -5.88 -13.74 -14.67
CA ALA A 76 -4.49 -13.55 -14.28
C ALA A 76 -4.13 -12.10 -13.87
N TRP A 77 -4.63 -11.09 -14.57
CA TRP A 77 -4.37 -9.70 -14.24
C TRP A 77 -5.08 -9.25 -12.96
N ALA A 78 -6.29 -9.73 -12.71
CA ALA A 78 -6.98 -9.47 -11.45
C ALA A 78 -6.29 -10.17 -10.28
N ALA A 79 -5.85 -11.41 -10.47
CA ALA A 79 -5.06 -12.16 -9.50
C ALA A 79 -3.74 -11.44 -9.16
N ALA A 80 -3.02 -10.98 -10.18
CA ALA A 80 -1.78 -10.23 -10.01
C ALA A 80 -2.02 -8.92 -9.24
N HIS A 81 -3.05 -8.15 -9.61
CA HIS A 81 -3.42 -6.90 -8.92
C HIS A 81 -3.78 -7.15 -7.44
N ALA A 82 -4.58 -8.16 -7.16
CA ALA A 82 -5.00 -8.50 -5.80
C ALA A 82 -3.83 -8.99 -4.94
N ALA A 83 -3.00 -9.89 -5.46
CA ALA A 83 -1.82 -10.41 -4.76
C ALA A 83 -0.80 -9.30 -4.48
N PHE A 84 -0.54 -8.43 -5.46
CA PHE A 84 0.36 -7.30 -5.30
C PHE A 84 -0.22 -6.27 -4.30
N GLY A 85 -1.53 -6.06 -4.31
CA GLY A 85 -2.22 -5.23 -3.31
C GLY A 85 -2.02 -5.72 -1.88
N LEU A 86 -2.09 -7.04 -1.64
CA LEU A 86 -1.78 -7.63 -0.32
C LEU A 86 -0.31 -7.40 0.07
N ALA A 87 0.63 -7.58 -0.86
CA ALA A 87 2.04 -7.30 -0.61
C ALA A 87 2.27 -5.81 -0.28
N LEU A 88 1.55 -4.91 -0.95
CA LEU A 88 1.60 -3.48 -0.68
C LEU A 88 1.07 -3.13 0.73
N VAL A 89 0.01 -3.80 1.20
CA VAL A 89 -0.47 -3.66 2.59
C VAL A 89 0.62 -4.06 3.59
N LEU A 90 1.30 -5.19 3.37
CA LEU A 90 2.41 -5.61 4.23
C LEU A 90 3.57 -4.60 4.20
N ALA A 91 3.91 -4.08 3.03
CA ALA A 91 4.93 -3.03 2.88
C ALA A 91 4.54 -1.74 3.62
N ALA A 92 3.26 -1.36 3.61
CA ALA A 92 2.75 -0.20 4.35
C ALA A 92 2.93 -0.37 5.87
N PHE A 93 2.62 -1.54 6.42
CA PHE A 93 2.87 -1.83 7.85
C PHE A 93 4.37 -1.85 8.18
N ALA A 94 5.21 -2.41 7.32
CA ALA A 94 6.66 -2.36 7.49
C ALA A 94 7.18 -0.92 7.47
N SER A 95 6.64 -0.05 6.60
CA SER A 95 6.96 1.38 6.56
C SER A 95 6.62 2.07 7.89
N ILE A 96 5.44 1.81 8.48
CA ILE A 96 5.07 2.33 9.81
C ILE A 96 6.06 1.88 10.87
N ALA A 97 6.41 0.58 10.91
CA ALA A 97 7.33 0.03 11.89
C ALA A 97 8.74 0.67 11.80
N LEU A 98 9.24 0.90 10.59
CA LEU A 98 10.51 1.58 10.36
C LEU A 98 10.44 3.05 10.74
N THR A 99 9.35 3.74 10.38
CA THR A 99 9.16 5.16 10.69
C THR A 99 9.05 5.39 12.19
N ARG A 100 8.42 4.49 12.96
CA ARG A 100 8.40 4.55 14.45
C ARG A 100 9.79 4.60 15.06
N ARG A 101 10.74 3.89 14.48
CA ARG A 101 12.12 3.83 15.00
C ARG A 101 13.00 5.02 14.59
N GLN A 102 12.68 5.67 13.47
CA GLN A 102 13.59 6.59 12.80
C GLN A 102 13.00 7.96 12.50
N GLY A 103 11.65 8.08 12.43
CA GLY A 103 10.93 9.27 12.01
C GLY A 103 10.55 10.19 13.15
N GLY A 104 10.21 11.45 12.82
CA GLY A 104 9.49 12.36 13.72
C GLY A 104 7.97 12.21 13.57
N ARG A 105 7.21 12.99 14.37
CA ARG A 105 5.73 12.94 14.36
C ARG A 105 5.12 13.07 12.96
N MET A 106 5.58 14.03 12.16
CA MET A 106 5.07 14.26 10.81
C MET A 106 5.30 13.04 9.90
N ALA A 107 6.50 12.45 9.89
CA ALA A 107 6.78 11.25 9.11
C ALA A 107 5.88 10.08 9.54
N MET A 108 5.63 9.93 10.83
CA MET A 108 4.73 8.92 11.37
C MET A 108 3.28 9.14 10.92
N THR A 109 2.78 10.37 11.00
CA THR A 109 1.43 10.71 10.52
C THR A 109 1.27 10.39 9.04
N LEU A 110 2.23 10.76 8.20
CA LEU A 110 2.19 10.47 6.77
C LEU A 110 2.23 8.95 6.47
N SER A 111 3.08 8.19 7.18
CA SER A 111 3.13 6.73 7.02
C SER A 111 1.81 6.07 7.42
N VAL A 112 1.18 6.53 8.51
CA VAL A 112 -0.12 6.00 8.96
C VAL A 112 -1.23 6.37 7.98
N LEU A 113 -1.30 7.63 7.54
CA LEU A 113 -2.30 8.06 6.57
C LEU A 113 -2.16 7.32 5.22
N GLY A 114 -0.92 7.15 4.74
CA GLY A 114 -0.64 6.37 3.54
C GLY A 114 -1.07 4.91 3.68
N ALA A 115 -0.80 4.28 4.82
CA ALA A 115 -1.22 2.90 5.08
C ALA A 115 -2.75 2.78 5.19
N LEU A 116 -3.43 3.71 5.84
CA LEU A 116 -4.89 3.74 5.92
C LEU A 116 -5.53 3.92 4.53
N ALA A 117 -4.92 4.75 3.68
CA ALA A 117 -5.37 4.92 2.30
C ALA A 117 -5.20 3.63 1.48
N ILE A 118 -4.07 2.91 1.63
CA ILE A 118 -3.85 1.59 0.98
C ILE A 118 -4.88 0.57 1.47
N LEU A 119 -5.13 0.49 2.78
CA LEU A 119 -6.16 -0.39 3.35
C LEU A 119 -7.55 -0.05 2.81
N GLY A 120 -7.91 1.24 2.80
CA GLY A 120 -9.18 1.71 2.27
C GLY A 120 -9.36 1.36 0.79
N ALA A 121 -8.29 1.48 -0.02
CA ALA A 121 -8.31 1.03 -1.41
C ALA A 121 -8.55 -0.49 -1.51
N GLY A 122 -7.90 -1.29 -0.67
CA GLY A 122 -8.12 -2.75 -0.59
C GLY A 122 -9.56 -3.11 -0.23
N PHE A 123 -10.16 -2.43 0.75
CA PHE A 123 -11.59 -2.62 1.10
C PHE A 123 -12.51 -2.28 -0.08
N ASN A 124 -12.24 -1.20 -0.83
CA ASN A 124 -13.03 -0.89 -2.01
C ASN A 124 -12.83 -1.89 -3.15
N GLY A 125 -11.62 -2.46 -3.31
CA GLY A 125 -11.38 -3.55 -4.23
C GLY A 125 -12.20 -4.80 -3.90
N ALA A 126 -12.27 -5.16 -2.60
CA ALA A 126 -13.12 -6.24 -2.14
C ALA A 126 -14.62 -5.94 -2.34
N SER A 127 -15.05 -4.69 -2.13
CA SER A 127 -16.42 -4.24 -2.42
C SER A 127 -16.75 -4.35 -3.90
N PHE A 128 -15.80 -4.02 -4.79
CA PHE A 128 -15.96 -4.20 -6.23
C PHE A 128 -16.16 -5.68 -6.59
N LEU A 129 -15.34 -6.58 -6.04
CA LEU A 129 -15.50 -8.02 -6.23
C LEU A 129 -16.85 -8.52 -5.71
N ASN A 130 -17.30 -8.04 -4.54
CA ASN A 130 -18.52 -8.54 -3.91
C ASN A 130 -19.79 -8.00 -4.58
N TYR A 131 -19.82 -6.71 -4.94
CA TYR A 131 -21.04 -6.02 -5.37
C TYR A 131 -21.02 -5.49 -6.81
N GLY A 132 -19.87 -5.44 -7.47
CA GLY A 132 -19.74 -4.98 -8.86
C GLY A 132 -19.98 -3.47 -9.08
N HIS A 133 -19.81 -2.62 -8.04
CA HIS A 133 -20.08 -1.19 -8.17
C HIS A 133 -18.89 -0.44 -8.80
N ASP A 134 -19.08 0.18 -9.95
CA ASP A 134 -18.04 0.91 -10.71
C ASP A 134 -17.41 2.07 -9.93
N PHE A 135 -18.19 2.76 -9.06
CA PHE A 135 -17.67 3.85 -8.25
C PHE A 135 -16.57 3.38 -7.25
N SER A 136 -16.50 2.10 -6.92
CA SER A 136 -15.42 1.53 -6.09
C SER A 136 -14.05 1.72 -6.74
N SER A 137 -13.98 1.65 -8.08
CA SER A 137 -12.73 1.92 -8.82
C SER A 137 -12.28 3.38 -8.67
N MET A 138 -13.22 4.32 -8.67
CA MET A 138 -12.92 5.75 -8.45
C MET A 138 -12.43 6.00 -7.02
N ILE A 139 -13.06 5.38 -6.02
CA ILE A 139 -12.61 5.48 -4.63
C ILE A 139 -11.21 4.86 -4.47
N MET A 140 -10.96 3.70 -5.06
CA MET A 140 -9.61 3.10 -5.06
C MET A 140 -8.57 4.03 -5.65
N ALA A 141 -8.86 4.67 -6.80
CA ALA A 141 -7.94 5.63 -7.43
C ALA A 141 -7.69 6.87 -6.56
N GLY A 142 -8.72 7.41 -5.91
CA GLY A 142 -8.59 8.54 -4.98
C GLY A 142 -7.72 8.19 -3.76
N LEU A 143 -7.94 7.02 -3.15
CA LEU A 143 -7.16 6.53 -2.02
C LEU A 143 -5.71 6.20 -2.43
N TRP A 144 -5.51 5.65 -3.62
CA TRP A 144 -4.18 5.47 -4.20
C TRP A 144 -3.43 6.80 -4.32
N ALA A 145 -4.07 7.84 -4.88
CA ALA A 145 -3.48 9.16 -5.03
C ALA A 145 -3.13 9.78 -3.67
N LEU A 146 -4.00 9.61 -2.66
CA LEU A 146 -3.73 10.05 -1.28
C LEU A 146 -2.51 9.32 -0.69
N ALA A 147 -2.42 8.00 -0.85
CA ALA A 147 -1.29 7.22 -0.39
C ALA A 147 0.02 7.71 -1.05
N LEU A 148 0.01 7.89 -2.37
CA LEU A 148 1.15 8.40 -3.12
C LEU A 148 1.58 9.78 -2.62
N ALA A 149 0.65 10.70 -2.41
CA ALA A 149 0.92 12.03 -1.87
C ALA A 149 1.57 11.97 -0.49
N CYS A 150 1.11 11.07 0.39
CA CYS A 150 1.70 10.86 1.71
C CYS A 150 3.16 10.41 1.62
N TYR A 151 3.47 9.40 0.80
CA TYR A 151 4.84 8.87 0.67
C TYR A 151 5.77 9.84 -0.05
N VAL A 152 5.31 10.54 -1.09
CA VAL A 152 6.10 11.61 -1.76
C VAL A 152 6.43 12.73 -0.78
N THR A 153 5.45 13.19 0.01
CA THR A 153 5.69 14.21 1.03
C THR A 153 6.66 13.70 2.11
N GLY A 154 6.51 12.44 2.53
CA GLY A 154 7.43 11.80 3.47
C GLY A 154 8.87 11.73 2.93
N MET A 155 9.04 11.42 1.65
CA MET A 155 10.32 11.42 0.95
C MET A 155 10.95 12.81 0.92
N PHE A 156 10.17 13.83 0.54
CA PHE A 156 10.62 15.21 0.51
C PHE A 156 11.09 15.73 1.89
N LEU A 157 10.33 15.39 2.95
CA LEU A 157 10.72 15.73 4.31
C LEU A 157 11.97 15.00 4.80
N ALA A 158 12.15 13.73 4.38
CA ALA A 158 13.35 12.96 4.71
C ALA A 158 14.60 13.53 4.03
N ALA A 159 14.48 13.97 2.76
CA ALA A 159 15.57 14.57 2.01
C ALA A 159 16.05 15.92 2.56
N ARG A 160 15.21 16.63 3.32
CA ARG A 160 15.55 17.94 3.96
C ARG A 160 16.13 17.82 5.36
N ARG A 161 16.26 16.61 5.90
CA ARG A 161 16.88 16.40 7.21
C ARG A 161 18.41 16.44 7.06
N PRO A 162 19.10 17.29 7.84
CA PRO A 162 20.55 17.34 7.86
C PRO A 162 21.17 16.02 8.37
#